data_51981e42fd07815408be90fd9fd361c0
#
_entry.id   51981e42fd07815408be90fd9fd361c0
#
_cell.length_a   1.000
_cell.length_b   1.000
_cell.length_c   1.000
_cell.angle_alpha   90.00
_cell.angle_beta   90.00
_cell.angle_gamma   90.00
#
_symmetry.space_group_name_H-M   'P 1'
#
loop_
_entity.id
_entity.type
_entity.pdbx_description
1 polymer ?
#
loop_
_entity_poly.entity_id
_entity_poly.type
_entity_poly.pdbx_seq_one_letter_code
_entity_poly.pdbx_strand_id
1 'polypeptide(L)'
;MSSTRKSQSDRSAETSGKILRAAQKLFALRGFNGVTMRAVASEAGVNLASIVYYFENKEGLYLAVYRQYAEPLMKARMKMLKEADLHPSLRAYARAFIEPAFRLFLDESLGGPDHVRLFWRLPQEPEYLGRKIYDEFYAPSIQEMIARIRRFCPWDDELSLSWHAHIMSSIFHATLGKYVACMDLQEKEPWMKDQEHILQMIVNTAVFLISRPALSPEEEERQG
;
A
#
# COMPACT_ATOMS: atom_id res chain seq x y z
N MET A 1 43.83 4.71 -6.36
CA MET A 1 42.39 4.36 -6.37
C MET A 1 42.12 3.52 -5.14
N SER A 2 41.61 4.12 -4.06
CA SER A 2 41.35 3.43 -2.80
C SER A 2 40.00 2.68 -2.89
N SER A 3 40.07 1.36 -3.02
CA SER A 3 38.89 0.49 -2.91
C SER A 3 38.46 0.43 -1.45
N THR A 4 37.47 1.23 -1.06
CA THR A 4 36.90 1.20 0.28
C THR A 4 36.26 -0.17 0.51
N ARG A 5 36.87 -0.99 1.35
CA ARG A 5 36.41 -2.34 1.69
C ARG A 5 35.07 -2.20 2.44
N LYS A 6 33.95 -2.56 1.79
CA LYS A 6 32.60 -2.55 2.41
C LYS A 6 32.63 -3.30 3.75
N SER A 7 31.99 -2.73 4.78
CA SER A 7 31.86 -3.36 6.08
C SER A 7 31.04 -4.66 6.00
N GLN A 8 31.12 -5.52 7.00
CA GLN A 8 30.30 -6.74 7.07
C GLN A 8 28.80 -6.38 7.15
N SER A 9 28.47 -5.29 7.84
CA SER A 9 27.10 -4.73 7.91
C SER A 9 26.59 -4.32 6.52
N ASP A 10 27.41 -3.63 5.72
CA ASP A 10 27.04 -3.17 4.38
C ASP A 10 26.77 -4.35 3.42
N ARG A 11 27.58 -5.41 3.52
CA ARG A 11 27.39 -6.63 2.72
C ARG A 11 26.13 -7.37 3.12
N SER A 12 25.84 -7.41 4.40
CA SER A 12 24.62 -8.02 4.94
C SER A 12 23.38 -7.28 4.44
N ALA A 13 23.36 -5.96 4.54
CA ALA A 13 22.25 -5.12 4.04
C ALA A 13 22.07 -5.26 2.51
N GLU A 14 23.19 -5.30 1.75
CA GLU A 14 23.13 -5.49 0.29
C GLU A 14 22.53 -6.86 -0.07
N THR A 15 22.94 -7.92 0.63
CA THR A 15 22.45 -9.28 0.38
C THR A 15 20.96 -9.41 0.73
N SER A 16 20.56 -8.93 1.89
CA SER A 16 19.15 -8.88 2.31
C SER A 16 18.29 -8.10 1.32
N GLY A 17 18.78 -6.93 0.85
CA GLY A 17 18.08 -6.13 -0.15
C GLY A 17 17.93 -6.83 -1.51
N LYS A 18 18.93 -7.61 -1.97
CA LYS A 18 18.81 -8.43 -3.19
C LYS A 18 17.73 -9.49 -3.05
N ILE A 19 17.70 -10.17 -1.90
CA ILE A 19 16.69 -11.21 -1.62
C ILE A 19 15.29 -10.60 -1.61
N LEU A 20 15.10 -9.47 -0.92
CA LEU A 20 13.80 -8.80 -0.84
C LEU A 20 13.27 -8.35 -2.20
N ARG A 21 14.11 -7.76 -3.06
CA ARG A 21 13.71 -7.37 -4.42
C ARG A 21 13.31 -8.57 -5.28
N ALA A 22 14.09 -9.67 -5.23
CA ALA A 22 13.76 -10.89 -5.96
C ALA A 22 12.46 -11.53 -5.44
N ALA A 23 12.27 -11.58 -4.13
CA ALA A 23 11.08 -12.11 -3.49
C ALA A 23 9.85 -11.29 -3.86
N GLN A 24 9.93 -9.95 -3.79
CA GLN A 24 8.86 -9.04 -4.16
C GLN A 24 8.36 -9.30 -5.58
N LYS A 25 9.27 -9.29 -6.56
CA LYS A 25 8.94 -9.55 -7.96
C LYS A 25 8.22 -10.91 -8.14
N LEU A 26 8.75 -11.95 -7.52
CA LEU A 26 8.18 -13.29 -7.64
C LEU A 26 6.82 -13.38 -6.94
N PHE A 27 6.68 -12.87 -5.72
CA PHE A 27 5.42 -12.89 -5.00
C PHE A 27 4.35 -12.02 -5.68
N ALA A 28 4.71 -10.85 -6.19
CA ALA A 28 3.79 -10.01 -6.97
C ALA A 28 3.22 -10.74 -8.19
N LEU A 29 4.04 -11.55 -8.86
CA LEU A 29 3.63 -12.28 -10.06
C LEU A 29 2.88 -13.58 -9.76
N ARG A 30 3.30 -14.35 -8.74
CA ARG A 30 2.88 -15.75 -8.54
C ARG A 30 2.16 -16.01 -7.23
N GLY A 31 2.07 -15.01 -6.33
CA GLY A 31 1.53 -15.16 -4.98
C GLY A 31 2.39 -16.00 -4.04
N PHE A 32 1.93 -16.13 -2.80
CA PHE A 32 2.65 -16.89 -1.80
C PHE A 32 2.85 -18.35 -2.21
N ASN A 33 1.77 -19.05 -2.58
CA ASN A 33 1.85 -20.48 -2.89
C ASN A 33 2.66 -20.79 -4.15
N GLY A 34 2.68 -19.90 -5.14
CA GLY A 34 3.38 -20.09 -6.42
C GLY A 34 4.90 -19.85 -6.38
N VAL A 35 5.46 -19.47 -5.22
CA VAL A 35 6.89 -19.17 -5.08
C VAL A 35 7.56 -20.16 -4.13
N THR A 36 8.77 -20.60 -4.46
CA THR A 36 9.62 -21.39 -3.58
C THR A 36 10.83 -20.59 -3.14
N MET A 37 11.39 -20.90 -1.96
CA MET A 37 12.62 -20.29 -1.46
C MET A 37 13.81 -20.51 -2.42
N ARG A 38 13.84 -21.66 -3.13
CA ARG A 38 14.85 -21.95 -4.16
C ARG A 38 14.72 -21.03 -5.37
N ALA A 39 13.50 -20.73 -5.81
CA ALA A 39 13.26 -19.79 -6.91
C ALA A 39 13.73 -18.38 -6.53
N VAL A 40 13.48 -17.94 -5.29
CA VAL A 40 14.00 -16.65 -4.79
C VAL A 40 15.52 -16.66 -4.72
N ALA A 41 16.15 -17.73 -4.25
CA ALA A 41 17.61 -17.84 -4.19
C ALA A 41 18.25 -17.70 -5.59
N SER A 42 17.67 -18.37 -6.58
CA SER A 42 18.11 -18.31 -7.97
C SER A 42 17.95 -16.89 -8.54
N GLU A 43 16.80 -16.25 -8.35
CA GLU A 43 16.53 -14.89 -8.86
C GLU A 43 17.43 -13.84 -8.18
N ALA A 44 17.71 -14.00 -6.88
CA ALA A 44 18.57 -13.09 -6.12
C ALA A 44 20.08 -13.32 -6.34
N GLY A 45 20.47 -14.44 -6.97
CA GLY A 45 21.86 -14.83 -7.13
C GLY A 45 22.56 -15.15 -5.81
N VAL A 46 21.83 -15.77 -4.86
CA VAL A 46 22.35 -16.17 -3.55
C VAL A 46 22.10 -17.65 -3.28
N ASN A 47 22.78 -18.22 -2.28
CA ASN A 47 22.45 -19.57 -1.83
C ASN A 47 21.20 -19.59 -0.92
N LEU A 48 20.52 -20.73 -0.87
CA LEU A 48 19.32 -20.90 -0.05
C LEU A 48 19.58 -20.65 1.45
N ALA A 49 20.75 -21.01 1.95
CA ALA A 49 21.12 -20.83 3.36
C ALA A 49 21.14 -19.34 3.74
N SER A 50 21.54 -18.46 2.81
CA SER A 50 21.47 -17.01 3.02
C SER A 50 20.02 -16.53 3.26
N ILE A 51 19.07 -17.05 2.48
CA ILE A 51 17.66 -16.64 2.67
C ILE A 51 17.14 -17.12 4.03
N VAL A 52 17.43 -18.38 4.39
CA VAL A 52 17.05 -18.94 5.71
C VAL A 52 17.69 -18.14 6.86
N TYR A 53 18.94 -17.73 6.71
CA TYR A 53 19.65 -16.92 7.70
C TYR A 53 18.96 -15.57 7.96
N TYR A 54 18.50 -14.86 6.90
CA TYR A 54 17.90 -13.54 7.04
C TYR A 54 16.40 -13.57 7.37
N PHE A 55 15.67 -14.56 6.90
CA PHE A 55 14.21 -14.56 6.90
C PHE A 55 13.59 -15.82 7.49
N GLU A 56 14.41 -16.77 7.97
CA GLU A 56 14.02 -18.04 8.60
C GLU A 56 13.27 -18.98 7.64
N ASN A 57 12.14 -18.55 7.12
CA ASN A 57 11.28 -19.35 6.27
C ASN A 57 10.57 -18.49 5.22
N LYS A 58 9.72 -19.11 4.40
CA LYS A 58 8.98 -18.45 3.32
C LYS A 58 7.99 -17.41 3.84
N GLU A 59 7.34 -17.66 4.98
CA GLU A 59 6.42 -16.73 5.60
C GLU A 59 7.16 -15.49 6.11
N GLY A 60 8.27 -15.68 6.82
CA GLY A 60 9.12 -14.59 7.29
C GLY A 60 9.61 -13.69 6.14
N LEU A 61 10.03 -14.32 5.03
CA LEU A 61 10.40 -13.59 3.82
C LEU A 61 9.21 -12.81 3.22
N TYR A 62 8.03 -13.43 3.16
CA TYR A 62 6.83 -12.80 2.62
C TYR A 62 6.41 -11.58 3.46
N LEU A 63 6.39 -11.72 4.77
CA LEU A 63 6.11 -10.61 5.69
C LEU A 63 7.16 -9.49 5.59
N ALA A 64 8.44 -9.85 5.45
CA ALA A 64 9.51 -8.86 5.27
C ALA A 64 9.34 -8.04 3.97
N VAL A 65 8.81 -8.64 2.90
CA VAL A 65 8.46 -7.92 1.67
C VAL A 65 7.37 -6.88 1.94
N TYR A 66 6.31 -7.20 2.68
CA TYR A 66 5.28 -6.22 3.04
C TYR A 66 5.81 -5.14 3.97
N ARG A 67 6.60 -5.52 4.98
CA ARG A 67 7.19 -4.58 5.95
C ARG A 67 8.02 -3.49 5.28
N GLN A 68 8.77 -3.83 4.23
CA GLN A 68 9.59 -2.88 3.47
C GLN A 68 8.79 -1.67 2.95
N TYR A 69 7.49 -1.86 2.64
CA TYR A 69 6.59 -0.80 2.19
C TYR A 69 5.76 -0.21 3.30
N ALA A 70 5.28 -1.06 4.18
CA ALA A 70 4.35 -0.68 5.21
C ALA A 70 4.97 0.30 6.22
N GLU A 71 6.22 0.09 6.61
CA GLU A 71 6.89 0.97 7.57
C GLU A 71 7.08 2.41 7.05
N PRO A 72 7.64 2.65 5.84
CA PRO A 72 7.72 4.00 5.28
C PRO A 72 6.34 4.63 5.06
N LEU A 73 5.36 3.85 4.58
CA LEU A 73 4.00 4.31 4.36
C LEU A 73 3.35 4.75 5.67
N MET A 74 3.43 3.92 6.71
CA MET A 74 2.88 4.24 8.03
C MET A 74 3.50 5.50 8.60
N LYS A 75 4.83 5.60 8.55
CA LYS A 75 5.57 6.78 9.03
C LYS A 75 5.13 8.06 8.30
N ALA A 76 4.99 7.99 6.98
CA ALA A 76 4.57 9.13 6.17
C ALA A 76 3.11 9.50 6.44
N ARG A 77 2.20 8.53 6.54
CA ARG A 77 0.79 8.75 6.92
C ARG A 77 0.66 9.42 8.28
N MET A 78 1.32 8.89 9.30
CA MET A 78 1.29 9.45 10.65
C MET A 78 1.81 10.89 10.70
N LYS A 79 2.86 11.19 9.95
CA LYS A 79 3.37 12.57 9.81
C LYS A 79 2.31 13.48 9.18
N MET A 80 1.77 13.12 8.02
CA MET A 80 0.79 13.95 7.31
C MET A 80 -0.54 14.08 8.07
N LEU A 81 -0.99 13.05 8.79
CA LEU A 81 -2.17 13.13 9.64
C LEU A 81 -1.98 14.13 10.78
N LYS A 82 -0.80 14.15 11.42
CA LYS A 82 -0.46 15.16 12.44
C LYS A 82 -0.39 16.57 11.88
N GLU A 83 0.13 16.75 10.67
CA GLU A 83 0.14 18.04 9.97
C GLU A 83 -1.29 18.49 9.63
N ALA A 84 -2.15 17.59 9.19
CA ALA A 84 -3.56 17.85 8.92
C ALA A 84 -4.37 18.20 10.19
N ASP A 85 -3.93 17.78 11.37
CA ASP A 85 -4.53 18.13 12.66
C ASP A 85 -4.42 19.65 12.96
N LEU A 86 -3.51 20.38 12.31
CA LEU A 86 -3.39 21.86 12.43
C LEU A 86 -4.52 22.60 11.74
N HIS A 87 -5.01 22.10 10.60
CA HIS A 87 -6.12 22.66 9.82
C HIS A 87 -7.07 21.51 9.42
N PRO A 88 -7.86 21.01 10.37
CA PRO A 88 -8.61 19.78 10.20
C PRO A 88 -9.77 19.93 9.22
N SER A 89 -9.77 19.09 8.19
CA SER A 89 -10.88 18.92 7.25
C SER A 89 -10.90 17.49 6.72
N LEU A 90 -12.06 17.03 6.25
CA LEU A 90 -12.17 15.70 5.64
C LEU A 90 -11.20 15.55 4.46
N ARG A 91 -11.05 16.62 3.64
CA ARG A 91 -10.09 16.65 2.53
C ARG A 91 -8.64 16.53 3.01
N ALA A 92 -8.25 17.26 4.07
CA ALA A 92 -6.88 17.20 4.60
C ALA A 92 -6.53 15.79 5.09
N TYR A 93 -7.46 15.12 5.78
CA TYR A 93 -7.27 13.75 6.24
C TYR A 93 -7.28 12.73 5.09
N ALA A 94 -8.20 12.87 4.13
CA ALA A 94 -8.20 12.01 2.95
C ALA A 94 -6.88 12.13 2.18
N ARG A 95 -6.39 13.35 1.98
CA ARG A 95 -5.09 13.58 1.34
C ARG A 95 -3.94 12.98 2.15
N ALA A 96 -3.91 13.21 3.46
CA ALA A 96 -2.88 12.67 4.35
C ALA A 96 -2.83 11.13 4.37
N PHE A 97 -3.95 10.47 4.12
CA PHE A 97 -4.03 9.02 4.04
C PHE A 97 -3.63 8.48 2.65
N ILE A 98 -4.06 9.16 1.57
CA ILE A 98 -3.89 8.70 0.18
C ILE A 98 -2.52 9.08 -0.38
N GLU A 99 -2.07 10.32 -0.21
CA GLU A 99 -0.86 10.86 -0.85
C GLU A 99 0.42 10.06 -0.53
N PRO A 100 0.69 9.62 0.71
CA PRO A 100 1.88 8.82 0.99
C PRO A 100 1.92 7.51 0.21
N ALA A 101 0.78 6.83 0.07
CA ALA A 101 0.69 5.60 -0.71
C ALA A 101 0.86 5.87 -2.22
N PHE A 102 0.33 6.99 -2.71
CA PHE A 102 0.51 7.41 -4.11
C PHE A 102 1.97 7.72 -4.43
N ARG A 103 2.68 8.44 -3.55
CA ARG A 103 4.10 8.73 -3.74
C ARG A 103 4.97 7.48 -3.66
N LEU A 104 4.65 6.58 -2.72
CA LEU A 104 5.34 5.30 -2.60
C LEU A 104 5.17 4.43 -3.86
N PHE A 105 3.98 4.46 -4.46
CA PHE A 105 3.71 3.78 -5.73
C PHE A 105 4.59 4.32 -6.87
N LEU A 106 4.86 5.62 -6.91
CA LEU A 106 5.70 6.25 -7.93
C LEU A 106 7.21 6.04 -7.68
N ASP A 107 7.59 5.60 -6.50
CA ASP A 107 8.99 5.37 -6.12
C ASP A 107 9.46 3.97 -6.54
N GLU A 108 10.10 3.89 -7.70
CA GLU A 108 10.67 2.64 -8.21
C GLU A 108 11.76 2.06 -7.31
N SER A 109 12.42 2.89 -6.50
CA SER A 109 13.47 2.42 -5.57
C SER A 109 12.90 1.55 -4.45
N LEU A 110 11.63 1.77 -4.12
CA LEU A 110 10.85 0.99 -3.16
C LEU A 110 9.99 -0.09 -3.84
N GLY A 111 10.14 -0.28 -5.14
CA GLY A 111 9.50 -1.35 -5.92
C GLY A 111 8.18 -0.97 -6.59
N GLY A 112 7.78 0.28 -6.49
CA GLY A 112 6.76 0.90 -7.33
C GLY A 112 5.49 0.05 -7.55
N PRO A 113 5.18 -0.27 -8.81
CA PRO A 113 3.96 -1.01 -9.16
C PRO A 113 3.81 -2.40 -8.54
N ASP A 114 4.92 -3.07 -8.17
CA ASP A 114 4.84 -4.41 -7.60
C ASP A 114 4.22 -4.43 -6.20
N HIS A 115 4.33 -3.31 -5.46
CA HIS A 115 3.61 -3.17 -4.19
C HIS A 115 2.08 -3.18 -4.39
N VAL A 116 1.59 -2.46 -5.40
CA VAL A 116 0.15 -2.47 -5.74
C VAL A 116 -0.30 -3.87 -6.15
N ARG A 117 0.51 -4.58 -6.94
CA ARG A 117 0.21 -5.97 -7.31
C ARG A 117 0.14 -6.89 -6.09
N LEU A 118 1.07 -6.75 -5.14
CA LEU A 118 1.06 -7.51 -3.89
C LEU A 118 -0.21 -7.21 -3.07
N PHE A 119 -0.60 -5.94 -2.94
CA PHE A 119 -1.83 -5.57 -2.23
C PHE A 119 -3.08 -6.22 -2.88
N TRP A 120 -3.18 -6.20 -4.21
CA TRP A 120 -4.28 -6.82 -4.95
C TRP A 120 -4.35 -8.34 -4.81
N ARG A 121 -3.26 -8.95 -4.46
CA ARG A 121 -3.21 -10.40 -4.23
C ARG A 121 -3.66 -10.81 -2.84
N LEU A 122 -3.68 -9.89 -1.86
CA LEU A 122 -4.03 -10.24 -0.48
C LEU A 122 -5.32 -11.06 -0.34
N PRO A 123 -6.42 -10.74 -1.03
CA PRO A 123 -7.64 -11.56 -0.94
C PRO A 123 -7.53 -12.96 -1.56
N GLN A 124 -6.47 -13.22 -2.33
CA GLN A 124 -6.21 -14.50 -2.99
C GLN A 124 -5.18 -15.36 -2.23
N GLU A 125 -4.56 -14.78 -1.21
CA GLU A 125 -3.56 -15.46 -0.39
C GLU A 125 -4.23 -16.29 0.73
N PRO A 126 -3.51 -17.21 1.39
CA PRO A 126 -4.04 -17.91 2.54
C PRO A 126 -4.63 -16.95 3.58
N GLU A 127 -5.85 -17.21 4.04
CA GLU A 127 -6.60 -16.29 4.91
C GLU A 127 -5.80 -15.82 6.12
N TYR A 128 -5.13 -16.75 6.83
CA TYR A 128 -4.32 -16.42 8.00
C TYR A 128 -3.20 -15.42 7.69
N LEU A 129 -2.62 -15.53 6.49
CA LEU A 129 -1.51 -14.67 6.05
C LEU A 129 -2.03 -13.27 5.66
N GLY A 130 -3.15 -13.22 4.93
CA GLY A 130 -3.82 -11.97 4.59
C GLY A 130 -4.25 -11.20 5.86
N ARG A 131 -4.83 -11.90 6.83
CA ARG A 131 -5.20 -11.32 8.13
C ARG A 131 -3.98 -10.78 8.88
N LYS A 132 -2.92 -11.57 9.01
CA LYS A 132 -1.69 -11.15 9.68
C LYS A 132 -1.07 -9.90 9.05
N ILE A 133 -1.03 -9.85 7.72
CA ILE A 133 -0.53 -8.68 6.98
C ILE A 133 -1.42 -7.47 7.22
N TYR A 134 -2.75 -7.64 7.16
CA TYR A 134 -3.69 -6.57 7.42
C TYR A 134 -3.52 -6.01 8.85
N ASP A 135 -3.55 -6.88 9.86
CA ASP A 135 -3.49 -6.49 11.27
C ASP A 135 -2.14 -5.81 11.60
N GLU A 136 -1.02 -6.33 11.09
CA GLU A 136 0.31 -5.80 11.39
C GLU A 136 0.59 -4.49 10.63
N PHE A 137 0.18 -4.40 9.35
CA PHE A 137 0.69 -3.34 8.46
C PHE A 137 -0.36 -2.31 8.03
N TYR A 138 -1.65 -2.65 7.99
CA TYR A 138 -2.67 -1.73 7.47
C TYR A 138 -3.63 -1.21 8.53
N ALA A 139 -4.11 -2.07 9.42
CA ALA A 139 -5.10 -1.72 10.42
C ALA A 139 -4.71 -0.51 11.29
N PRO A 140 -3.47 -0.34 11.76
CA PRO A 140 -3.11 0.80 12.60
C PRO A 140 -3.35 2.15 11.92
N SER A 141 -2.99 2.29 10.62
CA SER A 141 -3.21 3.56 9.91
C SER A 141 -4.68 3.81 9.58
N ILE A 142 -5.45 2.75 9.39
CA ILE A 142 -6.89 2.83 9.17
C ILE A 142 -7.59 3.31 10.44
N GLN A 143 -7.25 2.76 11.60
CA GLN A 143 -7.78 3.18 12.90
C GLN A 143 -7.49 4.65 13.20
N GLU A 144 -6.26 5.12 12.94
CA GLU A 144 -5.89 6.52 13.09
C GLU A 144 -6.68 7.44 12.15
N MET A 145 -6.98 6.98 10.94
CA MET A 145 -7.83 7.71 10.00
C MET A 145 -9.28 7.76 10.48
N ILE A 146 -9.86 6.64 10.90
CA ILE A 146 -11.23 6.55 11.43
C ILE A 146 -11.41 7.51 12.61
N ALA A 147 -10.47 7.51 13.56
CA ALA A 147 -10.53 8.39 14.73
C ALA A 147 -10.63 9.88 14.34
N ARG A 148 -10.01 10.27 13.23
CA ARG A 148 -10.01 11.67 12.77
C ARG A 148 -11.22 12.04 11.93
N ILE A 149 -11.71 11.14 11.07
CA ILE A 149 -12.85 11.45 10.19
C ILE A 149 -14.19 11.38 10.91
N ARG A 150 -14.30 10.68 12.03
CA ARG A 150 -15.52 10.53 12.83
C ARG A 150 -16.26 11.86 13.09
N ARG A 151 -15.52 12.92 13.38
CA ARG A 151 -16.11 14.25 13.64
C ARG A 151 -16.76 14.93 12.41
N PHE A 152 -16.41 14.46 11.21
CA PHE A 152 -16.98 14.96 9.95
C PHE A 152 -18.11 14.09 9.43
N CYS A 153 -18.32 12.93 10.04
CA CYS A 153 -19.33 11.95 9.69
C CYS A 153 -20.10 11.53 10.96
N PRO A 154 -20.80 12.50 11.62
CA PRO A 154 -21.48 12.26 12.90
C PRO A 154 -22.68 11.33 12.79
N TRP A 155 -23.17 11.09 11.57
CA TRP A 155 -24.27 10.17 11.26
C TRP A 155 -23.81 8.71 11.10
N ASP A 156 -22.50 8.46 11.03
CA ASP A 156 -21.97 7.14 10.79
C ASP A 156 -21.69 6.41 12.11
N ASP A 157 -22.07 5.14 12.15
CA ASP A 157 -21.65 4.22 13.18
C ASP A 157 -20.21 3.71 12.95
N GLU A 158 -19.71 2.89 13.86
CA GLU A 158 -18.35 2.34 13.82
C GLU A 158 -18.10 1.52 12.53
N LEU A 159 -19.11 0.77 12.09
CA LEU A 159 -19.04 -0.08 10.90
C LEU A 159 -18.96 0.79 9.65
N SER A 160 -19.80 1.80 9.52
CA SER A 160 -19.82 2.73 8.39
C SER A 160 -18.50 3.49 8.26
N LEU A 161 -17.96 3.98 9.37
CA LEU A 161 -16.64 4.64 9.39
C LEU A 161 -15.51 3.69 8.94
N SER A 162 -15.55 2.44 9.37
CA SER A 162 -14.60 1.41 8.93
C SER A 162 -14.72 1.17 7.43
N TRP A 163 -15.94 1.07 6.90
CA TRP A 163 -16.18 0.94 5.45
C TRP A 163 -15.67 2.13 4.67
N HIS A 164 -15.84 3.37 5.15
CA HIS A 164 -15.30 4.57 4.50
C HIS A 164 -13.78 4.52 4.36
N ALA A 165 -13.06 4.11 5.41
CA ALA A 165 -11.61 3.95 5.34
C ALA A 165 -11.19 2.85 4.36
N HIS A 166 -11.94 1.73 4.30
CA HIS A 166 -11.69 0.66 3.33
C HIS A 166 -12.00 1.11 1.89
N ILE A 167 -13.09 1.85 1.66
CA ILE A 167 -13.44 2.42 0.36
C ILE A 167 -12.33 3.35 -0.13
N MET A 168 -11.82 4.26 0.71
CA MET A 168 -10.70 5.14 0.35
C MET A 168 -9.47 4.36 -0.08
N SER A 169 -9.10 3.33 0.68
CA SER A 169 -7.98 2.46 0.34
C SER A 169 -8.22 1.71 -0.98
N SER A 170 -9.43 1.20 -1.18
CA SER A 170 -9.80 0.44 -2.38
C SER A 170 -9.81 1.30 -3.64
N ILE A 171 -10.38 2.51 -3.57
CA ILE A 171 -10.38 3.46 -4.70
C ILE A 171 -8.95 3.78 -5.13
N PHE A 172 -8.09 4.11 -4.16
CA PHE A 172 -6.69 4.36 -4.42
C PHE A 172 -6.03 3.19 -5.16
N HIS A 173 -6.12 1.98 -4.62
CA HIS A 173 -5.51 0.81 -5.23
C HIS A 173 -6.14 0.46 -6.59
N ALA A 174 -7.47 0.55 -6.73
CA ALA A 174 -8.15 0.29 -8.00
C ALA A 174 -7.70 1.26 -9.09
N THR A 175 -7.60 2.55 -8.76
CA THR A 175 -7.14 3.57 -9.69
C THR A 175 -5.70 3.31 -10.12
N LEU A 176 -4.80 3.00 -9.18
CA LEU A 176 -3.41 2.70 -9.50
C LEU A 176 -3.23 1.38 -10.25
N GLY A 177 -4.01 0.35 -9.94
CA GLY A 177 -4.00 -0.90 -10.69
C GLY A 177 -4.36 -0.68 -12.16
N LYS A 178 -5.37 0.16 -12.44
CA LYS A 178 -5.72 0.59 -13.78
C LYS A 178 -4.64 1.46 -14.42
N TYR A 179 -4.05 2.38 -13.67
CA TYR A 179 -2.95 3.21 -14.14
C TYR A 179 -1.76 2.35 -14.59
N VAL A 180 -1.36 1.33 -13.81
CA VAL A 180 -0.30 0.37 -14.21
C VAL A 180 -0.69 -0.40 -15.45
N ALA A 181 -1.93 -0.90 -15.53
CA ALA A 181 -2.41 -1.65 -16.70
C ALA A 181 -2.49 -0.80 -17.97
N CYS A 182 -2.62 0.52 -17.80
CA CYS A 182 -2.75 1.48 -18.91
C CYS A 182 -1.47 2.31 -19.14
N MET A 183 -0.34 1.94 -18.57
CA MET A 183 0.92 2.68 -18.76
C MET A 183 1.28 2.85 -20.25
N ASP A 184 0.96 1.87 -21.09
CA ASP A 184 1.15 1.96 -22.55
C ASP A 184 0.27 3.02 -23.22
N LEU A 185 -0.79 3.49 -22.53
CA LEU A 185 -1.66 4.57 -23.01
C LEU A 185 -1.19 5.96 -22.60
N GLN A 186 -0.20 6.09 -21.71
CA GLN A 186 0.29 7.38 -21.21
C GLN A 186 0.83 8.29 -22.32
N GLU A 187 1.36 7.71 -23.40
CA GLU A 187 1.81 8.49 -24.56
C GLU A 187 0.64 9.15 -25.30
N LYS A 188 -0.56 8.53 -25.25
CA LYS A 188 -1.77 9.00 -25.91
C LYS A 188 -2.60 9.97 -25.08
N GLU A 189 -2.47 9.91 -23.74
CA GLU A 189 -3.28 10.66 -22.79
C GLU A 189 -2.39 11.54 -21.90
N PRO A 190 -2.08 12.79 -22.31
CA PRO A 190 -1.15 13.67 -21.60
C PRO A 190 -1.50 13.91 -20.13
N TRP A 191 -2.81 13.92 -19.77
CA TRP A 191 -3.29 14.11 -18.40
C TRP A 191 -2.85 13.00 -17.45
N MET A 192 -2.57 11.80 -17.96
CA MET A 192 -2.05 10.69 -17.17
C MET A 192 -0.61 10.93 -16.67
N LYS A 193 0.08 11.95 -17.22
CA LYS A 193 1.41 12.38 -16.77
C LYS A 193 1.35 13.38 -15.61
N ASP A 194 0.20 14.01 -15.41
CA ASP A 194 -0.01 14.97 -14.32
C ASP A 194 -0.36 14.24 -13.01
N GLN A 195 0.67 13.88 -12.29
CA GLN A 195 0.57 13.13 -11.02
C GLN A 195 -0.24 13.90 -9.96
N GLU A 196 -0.10 15.22 -9.89
CA GLU A 196 -0.86 16.03 -8.93
C GLU A 196 -2.35 16.08 -9.29
N HIS A 197 -2.69 16.18 -10.56
CA HIS A 197 -4.06 16.11 -11.03
C HIS A 197 -4.70 14.76 -10.68
N ILE A 198 -4.00 13.64 -10.93
CA ILE A 198 -4.47 12.29 -10.58
C ILE A 198 -4.70 12.18 -9.07
N LEU A 199 -3.74 12.63 -8.26
CA LEU A 199 -3.88 12.63 -6.80
C LEU A 199 -5.09 13.43 -6.35
N GLN A 200 -5.29 14.64 -6.90
CA GLN A 200 -6.46 15.48 -6.60
C GLN A 200 -7.77 14.80 -6.96
N MET A 201 -7.85 14.13 -8.10
CA MET A 201 -9.03 13.36 -8.50
C MET A 201 -9.34 12.25 -7.52
N ILE A 202 -8.33 11.46 -7.11
CA ILE A 202 -8.51 10.37 -6.13
C ILE A 202 -9.01 10.93 -4.80
N VAL A 203 -8.38 11.99 -4.29
CA VAL A 203 -8.78 12.65 -3.03
C VAL A 203 -10.20 13.20 -3.11
N ASN A 204 -10.56 13.88 -4.22
CA ASN A 204 -11.90 14.43 -4.42
C ASN A 204 -12.98 13.34 -4.42
N THR A 205 -12.71 12.23 -5.13
CA THR A 205 -13.64 11.08 -5.18
C THR A 205 -13.81 10.47 -3.79
N ALA A 206 -12.72 10.27 -3.07
CA ALA A 206 -12.77 9.74 -1.70
C ALA A 206 -13.61 10.66 -0.77
N VAL A 207 -13.33 11.96 -0.79
CA VAL A 207 -14.10 12.95 0.01
C VAL A 207 -15.58 12.93 -0.36
N PHE A 208 -15.90 12.92 -1.66
CA PHE A 208 -17.29 12.89 -2.14
C PHE A 208 -18.05 11.67 -1.58
N LEU A 209 -17.44 10.50 -1.64
CA LEU A 209 -18.09 9.26 -1.20
C LEU A 209 -18.34 9.20 0.31
N ILE A 210 -17.41 9.73 1.12
CA ILE A 210 -17.51 9.66 2.57
C ILE A 210 -18.21 10.89 3.20
N SER A 211 -18.50 11.94 2.42
CA SER A 211 -19.15 13.16 2.92
C SER A 211 -20.68 13.09 2.94
N ARG A 212 -21.26 11.98 2.47
CA ARG A 212 -22.71 11.79 2.40
C ARG A 212 -23.15 10.69 3.33
N PRO A 213 -24.21 10.89 4.12
CA PRO A 213 -24.86 9.79 4.84
C PRO A 213 -25.34 8.74 3.84
N ALA A 214 -25.32 7.47 4.25
CA ALA A 214 -26.01 6.43 3.50
C ALA A 214 -27.48 6.84 3.33
N LEU A 215 -28.02 6.66 2.13
CA LEU A 215 -29.46 6.90 1.91
C LEU A 215 -30.26 5.95 2.81
N SER A 216 -31.29 6.48 3.47
CA SER A 216 -32.25 5.61 4.15
C SER A 216 -33.10 4.84 3.11
N PRO A 217 -33.61 3.65 3.43
CA PRO A 217 -34.48 2.90 2.51
C PRO A 217 -35.65 3.73 1.97
N GLU A 218 -36.19 4.65 2.77
CA GLU A 218 -37.27 5.57 2.38
C GLU A 218 -36.83 6.65 1.37
N GLU A 219 -35.57 7.05 1.42
CA GLU A 219 -34.98 8.03 0.47
C GLU A 219 -34.61 7.36 -0.86
N GLU A 220 -34.22 6.09 -0.82
CA GLU A 220 -33.98 5.28 -2.03
C GLU A 220 -35.27 5.07 -2.82
N GLU A 221 -36.39 4.76 -2.15
CA GLU A 221 -37.72 4.58 -2.80
C GLU A 221 -38.25 5.87 -3.44
N ARG A 222 -37.83 7.07 -2.99
CA ARG A 222 -38.26 8.34 -3.56
C ARG A 222 -37.43 8.77 -4.78
N GLN A 223 -36.28 8.18 -5.02
CA GLN A 223 -35.39 8.52 -6.14
C GLN A 223 -35.46 7.54 -7.32
N GLY A 224 -36.15 6.39 -7.16
CA GLY A 224 -36.42 5.40 -8.20
C GLY A 224 -37.79 5.58 -8.81
#